data_5a3ee9dff01e6327744a36272ed634f1
#
_entry.id   5a3ee9dff01e6327744a36272ed634f1
#
_cell.length_a   1.000
_cell.length_b   1.000
_cell.length_c   1.000
_cell.angle_alpha   90.00
_cell.angle_beta   90.00
_cell.angle_gamma   90.00
#
_symmetry.space_group_name_H-M   'P 1'
#
loop_
_entity.id
_entity.type
_entity.pdbx_description
1 polymer ?
#
loop_
_entity_poly.entity_id
_entity_poly.type
_entity_poly.pdbx_seq_one_letter_code
_entity_poly.pdbx_strand_id
1 'polypeptide(L)'
;MVDVIRRLAPSEEMFAAGEVFIGYVARVSGRLDLPALTTAFEAVARAHPILRARIELSADGGRVFTATDAAPPIFVADGNPESPLAAGKFDQRTGVCGLCVVRDGDTASVTLVIHHSIADAFHAFVIVTEFWTGYRDAVGAGTPEPPAHGFPEPVEQLLAARGIEKMALPGAAPAAAAPQAPPPRDDDYPALRTTRCLLTREETAALVALGHRENVTVHGLVSAALLRTEAEIRELPLTGLLYLYSVDLRTRVSPEIDATEGTNVLGFANYLSPASDVTLVESARGISEALHAGLAAGIVQRTPLSIPDMAAAPRPALPGVVIATNWGTIPPLPEQDELRIDDFHSTMLAKPDLTGRRPQQPGGGTCVISTFAGRLSVEIHHPEEFTQLQRHRVEVLARNLRAVHY
;
A
#
# COMPACT_ATOMS: atom_id res chain seq x y z
N MET A 1 -26.46 -10.12 -19.05
CA MET A 1 -26.09 -8.69 -18.78
C MET A 1 -25.08 -8.70 -17.68
N VAL A 2 -23.99 -7.96 -17.85
CA VAL A 2 -22.99 -7.80 -16.78
C VAL A 2 -23.64 -6.93 -15.70
N ASP A 3 -23.66 -7.38 -14.47
CA ASP A 3 -24.26 -6.64 -13.36
C ASP A 3 -23.27 -5.56 -12.90
N VAL A 4 -23.48 -4.33 -13.38
CA VAL A 4 -22.64 -3.18 -13.05
C VAL A 4 -23.00 -2.69 -11.65
N ILE A 5 -22.04 -2.70 -10.72
CA ILE A 5 -22.22 -2.19 -9.37
C ILE A 5 -22.14 -0.66 -9.37
N ARG A 6 -21.02 -0.10 -9.81
CA ARG A 6 -20.83 1.35 -9.97
C ARG A 6 -19.57 1.66 -10.78
N ARG A 7 -19.45 2.91 -11.22
CA ARG A 7 -18.22 3.44 -11.83
C ARG A 7 -17.14 3.63 -10.78
N LEU A 8 -15.88 3.46 -11.19
CA LEU A 8 -14.74 3.81 -10.35
C LEU A 8 -14.66 5.33 -10.18
N ALA A 9 -14.34 5.75 -8.96
CA ALA A 9 -14.02 7.14 -8.65
C ALA A 9 -12.54 7.44 -9.00
N PRO A 10 -12.14 8.72 -9.11
CA PRO A 10 -10.77 9.08 -9.45
C PRO A 10 -9.70 8.48 -8.54
N SER A 11 -9.97 8.36 -7.22
CA SER A 11 -9.08 7.72 -6.25
C SER A 11 -8.87 6.23 -6.49
N GLU A 12 -9.84 5.56 -7.08
CA GLU A 12 -9.80 4.13 -7.44
C GLU A 12 -9.18 3.94 -8.84
N GLU A 13 -9.56 4.83 -9.77
CA GLU A 13 -9.10 4.81 -11.17
C GLU A 13 -7.58 4.95 -11.28
N MET A 14 -6.95 5.72 -10.38
CA MET A 14 -5.48 5.88 -10.37
C MET A 14 -4.73 4.56 -10.19
N PHE A 15 -5.30 3.58 -9.50
CA PHE A 15 -4.73 2.24 -9.32
C PHE A 15 -5.17 1.27 -10.42
N ALA A 16 -6.43 1.38 -10.87
CA ALA A 16 -6.95 0.55 -11.95
C ALA A 16 -6.25 0.80 -13.29
N ALA A 17 -5.81 2.03 -13.55
CA ALA A 17 -5.05 2.39 -14.74
C ALA A 17 -3.70 1.64 -14.86
N GLY A 18 -3.06 1.32 -13.72
CA GLY A 18 -1.83 0.55 -13.66
C GLY A 18 -2.05 -0.90 -13.23
N GLU A 19 -3.28 -1.34 -13.09
CA GLU A 19 -3.66 -2.68 -12.57
C GLU A 19 -2.83 -3.07 -11.35
N VAL A 20 -2.83 -2.21 -10.33
CA VAL A 20 -1.98 -2.36 -9.17
C VAL A 20 -2.60 -3.34 -8.18
N PHE A 21 -1.92 -4.46 -7.92
CA PHE A 21 -2.26 -5.40 -6.87
C PHE A 21 -1.20 -5.35 -5.77
N ILE A 22 -1.65 -5.36 -4.54
CA ILE A 22 -0.80 -5.46 -3.36
C ILE A 22 -0.96 -6.86 -2.77
N GLY A 23 0.16 -7.54 -2.54
CA GLY A 23 0.19 -8.79 -1.81
C GLY A 23 0.58 -8.56 -0.35
N TYR A 24 -0.23 -9.10 0.53
CA TYR A 24 -0.04 -9.13 1.99
C TYR A 24 0.51 -10.50 2.33
N VAL A 25 1.83 -10.59 2.48
CA VAL A 25 2.58 -11.84 2.57
C VAL A 25 2.81 -12.21 4.03
N ALA A 26 2.23 -13.31 4.48
CA ALA A 26 2.63 -13.97 5.72
C ALA A 26 3.61 -15.11 5.39
N ARG A 27 4.82 -15.03 5.95
CA ARG A 27 5.78 -16.15 5.93
C ARG A 27 5.47 -17.04 7.12
N VAL A 28 5.26 -18.29 6.84
CA VAL A 28 4.84 -19.26 7.86
C VAL A 28 5.76 -20.45 7.91
N SER A 29 5.88 -21.06 9.11
CA SER A 29 6.56 -22.33 9.33
C SER A 29 5.67 -23.26 10.16
N GLY A 30 5.74 -24.55 9.85
CA GLY A 30 4.91 -25.60 10.45
C GLY A 30 3.89 -26.18 9.47
N ARG A 31 2.87 -26.82 10.02
CA ARG A 31 1.86 -27.55 9.24
C ARG A 31 0.78 -26.61 8.72
N LEU A 32 0.79 -26.37 7.41
CA LEU A 32 -0.22 -25.56 6.72
C LEU A 32 -1.36 -26.45 6.22
N ASP A 33 -2.59 -26.18 6.67
CA ASP A 33 -3.81 -26.87 6.24
C ASP A 33 -4.45 -26.11 5.07
N LEU A 34 -4.26 -26.59 3.83
CA LEU A 34 -4.80 -25.97 2.63
C LEU A 34 -6.35 -25.99 2.56
N PRO A 35 -7.06 -27.07 2.94
CA PRO A 35 -8.51 -27.04 3.07
C PRO A 35 -9.02 -25.95 4.02
N ALA A 36 -8.40 -25.79 5.19
CA ALA A 36 -8.76 -24.75 6.14
C ALA A 36 -8.50 -23.33 5.57
N LEU A 37 -7.37 -23.13 4.86
CA LEU A 37 -7.10 -21.86 4.14
C LEU A 37 -8.18 -21.55 3.10
N THR A 38 -8.59 -22.54 2.32
CA THR A 38 -9.64 -22.39 1.31
C THR A 38 -10.95 -21.98 1.98
N THR A 39 -11.36 -22.70 3.03
CA THR A 39 -12.58 -22.41 3.78
C THR A 39 -12.58 -20.99 4.36
N ALA A 40 -11.48 -20.56 4.96
CA ALA A 40 -11.33 -19.22 5.51
C ALA A 40 -11.41 -18.15 4.42
N PHE A 41 -10.71 -18.33 3.31
CA PHE A 41 -10.68 -17.37 2.22
C PHE A 41 -12.05 -17.20 1.57
N GLU A 42 -12.78 -18.30 1.33
CA GLU A 42 -14.15 -18.26 0.82
C GLU A 42 -15.12 -17.57 1.79
N ALA A 43 -14.95 -17.78 3.10
CA ALA A 43 -15.77 -17.12 4.11
C ALA A 43 -15.55 -15.59 4.09
N VAL A 44 -14.30 -15.15 4.05
CA VAL A 44 -13.95 -13.72 3.94
C VAL A 44 -14.43 -13.12 2.64
N ALA A 45 -14.29 -13.83 1.51
CA ALA A 45 -14.78 -13.36 0.22
C ALA A 45 -16.32 -13.23 0.16
N ARG A 46 -17.06 -14.01 0.96
CA ARG A 46 -18.51 -13.84 1.14
C ARG A 46 -18.85 -12.65 2.03
N ALA A 47 -18.06 -12.43 3.07
CA ALA A 47 -18.28 -11.35 4.05
C ALA A 47 -17.97 -9.96 3.48
N HIS A 48 -17.02 -9.87 2.53
CA HIS A 48 -16.63 -8.64 1.85
C HIS A 48 -17.08 -8.66 0.37
N PRO A 49 -18.25 -8.13 0.02
CA PRO A 49 -18.79 -8.22 -1.35
C PRO A 49 -17.86 -7.67 -2.43
N ILE A 50 -17.03 -6.67 -2.10
CA ILE A 50 -16.08 -6.08 -3.04
C ILE A 50 -15.01 -7.08 -3.51
N LEU A 51 -14.66 -8.09 -2.70
CA LEU A 51 -13.70 -9.13 -3.09
C LEU A 51 -14.23 -10.03 -4.22
N ARG A 52 -15.55 -9.99 -4.47
CA ARG A 52 -16.21 -10.70 -5.57
C ARG A 52 -16.57 -9.77 -6.72
N ALA A 53 -15.84 -8.69 -6.87
CA ALA A 53 -15.95 -7.79 -8.00
C ALA A 53 -14.84 -8.05 -9.03
N ARG A 54 -14.97 -7.44 -10.18
CA ARG A 54 -13.95 -7.29 -11.21
C ARG A 54 -14.05 -5.89 -11.81
N ILE A 55 -13.01 -5.46 -12.50
CA ILE A 55 -12.93 -4.14 -13.12
C ILE A 55 -12.97 -4.30 -14.63
N GLU A 56 -13.98 -3.72 -15.26
CA GLU A 56 -14.17 -3.76 -16.71
C GLU A 56 -14.22 -2.35 -17.31
N LEU A 57 -13.92 -2.25 -18.60
CA LEU A 57 -14.13 -1.02 -19.37
C LEU A 57 -15.59 -0.94 -19.77
N SER A 58 -16.24 0.18 -19.49
CA SER A 58 -17.57 0.48 -20.01
C SER A 58 -17.50 1.01 -21.45
N ALA A 59 -18.64 1.06 -22.13
CA ALA A 59 -18.74 1.48 -23.53
C ALA A 59 -18.22 2.92 -23.78
N ASP A 60 -18.22 3.79 -22.76
CA ASP A 60 -17.73 5.16 -22.82
C ASP A 60 -16.25 5.31 -22.45
N GLY A 61 -15.54 4.18 -22.23
CA GLY A 61 -14.13 4.12 -21.93
C GLY A 61 -13.75 4.35 -20.45
N GLY A 62 -14.74 4.54 -19.56
CA GLY A 62 -14.50 4.56 -18.11
C GLY A 62 -14.44 3.14 -17.54
N ARG A 63 -13.91 2.97 -16.34
CA ARG A 63 -13.92 1.68 -15.65
C ARG A 63 -15.08 1.57 -14.68
N VAL A 64 -15.61 0.34 -14.55
CA VAL A 64 -16.72 0.01 -13.66
C VAL A 64 -16.39 -1.22 -12.84
N PHE A 65 -16.88 -1.25 -11.60
CA PHE A 65 -16.96 -2.50 -10.85
C PHE A 65 -18.17 -3.29 -11.34
N THR A 66 -17.96 -4.58 -11.58
CA THR A 66 -19.02 -5.52 -11.95
C THR A 66 -19.02 -6.70 -11.00
N ALA A 67 -20.19 -7.20 -10.65
CA ALA A 67 -20.32 -8.37 -9.81
C ALA A 67 -19.90 -9.65 -10.56
N THR A 68 -19.36 -10.61 -9.84
CA THR A 68 -19.11 -11.96 -10.35
C THR A 68 -19.55 -13.01 -9.34
N ASP A 69 -20.17 -14.09 -9.83
CA ASP A 69 -20.50 -15.26 -9.01
C ASP A 69 -19.28 -16.19 -8.80
N ALA A 70 -18.22 -16.00 -9.59
CA ALA A 70 -17.01 -16.79 -9.45
C ALA A 70 -16.33 -16.52 -8.10
N ALA A 71 -15.91 -17.59 -7.43
CA ALA A 71 -15.07 -17.46 -6.25
C ALA A 71 -13.69 -16.88 -6.65
N PRO A 72 -13.10 -16.00 -5.81
CA PRO A 72 -11.75 -15.53 -6.07
C PRO A 72 -10.75 -16.70 -6.12
N PRO A 73 -9.74 -16.63 -7.01
CA PRO A 73 -8.85 -17.76 -7.26
C PRO A 73 -7.90 -18.04 -6.09
N ILE A 74 -7.58 -19.32 -5.91
CA ILE A 74 -6.53 -19.79 -5.00
C ILE A 74 -5.47 -20.49 -5.84
N PHE A 75 -4.24 -20.00 -5.77
CA PHE A 75 -3.09 -20.55 -6.46
C PHE A 75 -2.15 -21.22 -5.46
N VAL A 76 -1.79 -22.47 -5.71
CA VAL A 76 -0.87 -23.23 -4.85
C VAL A 76 0.24 -23.80 -5.73
N ALA A 77 1.50 -23.61 -5.30
CA ALA A 77 2.65 -24.22 -5.94
C ALA A 77 3.70 -24.63 -4.90
N ASP A 78 4.46 -25.66 -5.23
CA ASP A 78 5.72 -25.98 -4.57
C ASP A 78 6.82 -25.11 -5.20
N GLY A 79 7.67 -24.48 -4.37
CA GLY A 79 8.71 -23.57 -4.86
C GLY A 79 9.30 -22.71 -3.75
N ASN A 80 10.10 -21.72 -4.14
CA ASN A 80 10.74 -20.83 -3.17
C ASN A 80 9.73 -19.84 -2.55
N PRO A 81 9.43 -19.91 -1.25
CA PRO A 81 8.55 -18.96 -0.58
C PRO A 81 9.02 -17.49 -0.60
N GLU A 82 10.29 -17.21 -0.96
CA GLU A 82 10.77 -15.85 -1.22
C GLU A 82 10.23 -15.25 -2.54
N SER A 83 9.52 -16.08 -3.34
CA SER A 83 8.80 -15.66 -4.54
C SER A 83 7.29 -15.83 -4.34
N PRO A 84 6.67 -15.03 -3.47
CA PRO A 84 5.33 -15.28 -2.93
C PRO A 84 4.21 -15.23 -3.98
N LEU A 85 4.46 -14.69 -5.17
CA LEU A 85 3.49 -14.60 -6.27
C LEU A 85 3.77 -15.59 -7.41
N ALA A 86 4.76 -16.48 -7.26
CA ALA A 86 5.18 -17.38 -8.36
C ALA A 86 4.08 -18.32 -8.87
N ALA A 87 3.08 -18.63 -8.03
CA ALA A 87 1.96 -19.50 -8.40
C ALA A 87 0.81 -18.76 -9.10
N GLY A 88 0.68 -17.44 -8.90
CA GLY A 88 -0.53 -16.69 -9.23
C GLY A 88 -0.45 -15.92 -10.54
N LYS A 89 -1.59 -15.86 -11.24
CA LYS A 89 -1.83 -14.92 -12.34
C LYS A 89 -3.04 -14.06 -11.98
N PHE A 90 -2.85 -12.75 -12.00
CA PHE A 90 -3.87 -11.78 -11.59
C PHE A 90 -4.20 -10.84 -12.75
N ASP A 91 -5.50 -10.62 -12.99
CA ASP A 91 -6.03 -9.71 -13.99
C ASP A 91 -7.31 -9.08 -13.42
N GLN A 92 -7.36 -7.76 -13.34
CA GLN A 92 -8.51 -7.03 -12.80
C GLN A 92 -9.83 -7.34 -13.51
N ARG A 93 -9.77 -7.80 -14.78
CA ARG A 93 -10.95 -8.19 -15.59
C ARG A 93 -11.52 -9.54 -15.15
N THR A 94 -10.74 -10.37 -14.48
CA THR A 94 -11.18 -11.67 -13.96
C THR A 94 -11.51 -11.64 -12.48
N GLY A 95 -10.86 -10.77 -11.70
CA GLY A 95 -11.13 -10.59 -10.30
C GLY A 95 -10.19 -9.57 -9.66
N VAL A 96 -10.60 -9.01 -8.53
CA VAL A 96 -9.87 -7.99 -7.80
C VAL A 96 -9.12 -8.53 -6.57
N CYS A 97 -9.19 -9.82 -6.30
CA CYS A 97 -8.39 -10.46 -5.25
C CYS A 97 -8.11 -11.93 -5.56
N GLY A 98 -7.21 -12.53 -4.80
CA GLY A 98 -6.92 -13.94 -4.82
C GLY A 98 -5.96 -14.34 -3.71
N LEU A 99 -5.81 -15.63 -3.49
CA LEU A 99 -4.87 -16.19 -2.52
C LEU A 99 -3.75 -16.93 -3.28
N CYS A 100 -2.50 -16.64 -2.94
CA CYS A 100 -1.33 -17.32 -3.50
C CYS A 100 -0.55 -18.00 -2.38
N VAL A 101 -0.29 -19.29 -2.52
CA VAL A 101 0.48 -20.11 -1.58
C VAL A 101 1.67 -20.70 -2.29
N VAL A 102 2.87 -20.36 -1.86
CA VAL A 102 4.12 -20.98 -2.35
C VAL A 102 4.80 -21.66 -1.17
N ARG A 103 5.06 -22.96 -1.27
CA ARG A 103 5.55 -23.78 -0.15
C ARG A 103 6.80 -24.57 -0.50
N ASP A 104 7.66 -24.74 0.50
CA ASP A 104 8.86 -25.60 0.45
C ASP A 104 9.00 -26.32 1.79
N GLY A 105 8.70 -27.63 1.78
CA GLY A 105 8.66 -28.43 3.02
C GLY A 105 7.71 -27.85 4.07
N ASP A 106 8.25 -27.55 5.25
CA ASP A 106 7.51 -26.97 6.38
C ASP A 106 7.44 -25.43 6.36
N THR A 107 7.89 -24.80 5.30
CA THR A 107 7.82 -23.35 5.15
C THR A 107 6.93 -22.94 3.98
N ALA A 108 6.21 -21.83 4.12
CA ALA A 108 5.40 -21.31 3.04
C ALA A 108 5.33 -19.77 3.09
N SER A 109 4.99 -19.17 1.96
CA SER A 109 4.37 -17.85 1.89
C SER A 109 2.89 -18.01 1.59
N VAL A 110 2.05 -17.39 2.42
CA VAL A 110 0.61 -17.26 2.21
C VAL A 110 0.34 -15.80 1.92
N THR A 111 -0.07 -15.51 0.69
CA THR A 111 -0.20 -14.13 0.19
C THR A 111 -1.64 -13.85 -0.18
N LEU A 112 -2.28 -12.97 0.56
CA LEU A 112 -3.55 -12.40 0.15
C LEU A 112 -3.27 -11.25 -0.83
N VAL A 113 -3.72 -11.40 -2.08
CA VAL A 113 -3.49 -10.42 -3.15
C VAL A 113 -4.77 -9.63 -3.36
N ILE A 114 -4.69 -8.30 -3.24
CA ILE A 114 -5.84 -7.39 -3.31
C ILE A 114 -5.51 -6.28 -4.29
N HIS A 115 -6.43 -6.01 -5.23
CA HIS A 115 -6.31 -4.89 -6.15
C HIS A 115 -6.42 -3.55 -5.40
N HIS A 116 -5.48 -2.64 -5.62
CA HIS A 116 -5.40 -1.41 -4.82
C HIS A 116 -6.57 -0.44 -5.01
N SER A 117 -7.38 -0.60 -6.08
CA SER A 117 -8.63 0.18 -6.24
C SER A 117 -9.70 -0.16 -5.20
N ILE A 118 -9.63 -1.34 -4.55
CA ILE A 118 -10.71 -1.79 -3.65
C ILE A 118 -10.38 -1.65 -2.17
N ALA A 119 -9.11 -1.54 -1.81
CA ALA A 119 -8.68 -1.41 -0.42
C ALA A 119 -7.33 -0.72 -0.31
N ASP A 120 -7.21 0.21 0.64
CA ASP A 120 -5.92 0.61 1.20
C ASP A 120 -5.44 -0.38 2.27
N ALA A 121 -4.27 -0.13 2.86
CA ALA A 121 -3.68 -1.04 3.83
C ALA A 121 -4.56 -1.25 5.08
N PHE A 122 -5.26 -0.22 5.56
CA PHE A 122 -6.09 -0.34 6.77
C PHE A 122 -7.33 -1.21 6.52
N HIS A 123 -8.00 -1.02 5.39
CA HIS A 123 -9.10 -1.91 4.98
C HIS A 123 -8.57 -3.34 4.76
N ALA A 124 -7.45 -3.49 4.05
CA ALA A 124 -6.87 -4.80 3.79
C ALA A 124 -6.44 -5.52 5.08
N PHE A 125 -6.00 -4.81 6.12
CA PHE A 125 -5.67 -5.43 7.41
C PHE A 125 -6.90 -6.01 8.12
N VAL A 126 -8.08 -5.44 7.95
CA VAL A 126 -9.31 -6.09 8.42
C VAL A 126 -9.51 -7.41 7.70
N ILE A 127 -9.44 -7.41 6.37
CA ILE A 127 -9.58 -8.62 5.54
C ILE A 127 -8.53 -9.68 5.93
N VAL A 128 -7.27 -9.30 6.09
CA VAL A 128 -6.16 -10.19 6.49
C VAL A 128 -6.39 -10.77 7.89
N THR A 129 -6.83 -9.96 8.84
CA THR A 129 -7.08 -10.40 10.21
C THR A 129 -8.26 -11.37 10.28
N GLU A 130 -9.34 -11.08 9.55
CA GLU A 130 -10.50 -11.97 9.45
C GLU A 130 -10.14 -13.28 8.74
N PHE A 131 -9.31 -13.24 7.71
CA PHE A 131 -8.81 -14.44 7.02
C PHE A 131 -8.02 -15.34 7.97
N TRP A 132 -7.05 -14.81 8.72
CA TRP A 132 -6.25 -15.60 9.64
C TRP A 132 -7.06 -16.08 10.85
N THR A 133 -8.05 -15.30 11.30
CA THR A 133 -9.02 -15.72 12.33
C THR A 133 -9.85 -16.90 11.82
N GLY A 134 -10.40 -16.77 10.61
CA GLY A 134 -11.17 -17.84 9.97
C GLY A 134 -10.34 -19.10 9.72
N TYR A 135 -9.05 -18.95 9.36
CA TYR A 135 -8.15 -20.10 9.22
C TYR A 135 -7.98 -20.83 10.55
N ARG A 136 -7.71 -20.12 11.65
CA ARG A 136 -7.63 -20.71 12.98
C ARG A 136 -8.92 -21.47 13.35
N ASP A 137 -10.06 -20.86 13.08
CA ASP A 137 -11.35 -21.47 13.42
C ASP A 137 -11.60 -22.73 12.58
N ALA A 138 -11.26 -22.71 11.29
CA ALA A 138 -11.38 -23.88 10.40
C ALA A 138 -10.44 -25.03 10.79
N VAL A 139 -9.19 -24.76 11.19
CA VAL A 139 -8.28 -25.78 11.72
C VAL A 139 -8.82 -26.40 13.00
N GLY A 140 -9.46 -25.62 13.87
CA GLY A 140 -10.14 -26.08 15.07
C GLY A 140 -11.49 -26.79 14.82
N ALA A 141 -11.79 -27.18 13.56
CA ALA A 141 -13.06 -27.78 13.13
C ALA A 141 -14.29 -26.88 13.39
N GLY A 142 -14.10 -25.58 13.55
CA GLY A 142 -15.17 -24.58 13.56
C GLY A 142 -15.55 -24.12 12.14
N THR A 143 -16.61 -23.33 12.06
CA THR A 143 -17.02 -22.68 10.80
C THR A 143 -16.60 -21.21 10.87
N PRO A 144 -15.77 -20.71 9.93
CA PRO A 144 -15.43 -19.29 9.87
C PRO A 144 -16.66 -18.44 9.57
N GLU A 145 -16.98 -17.50 10.46
CA GLU A 145 -18.10 -16.57 10.32
C GLU A 145 -17.62 -15.12 10.54
N PRO A 146 -16.84 -14.55 9.58
CA PRO A 146 -16.46 -13.15 9.67
C PRO A 146 -17.69 -12.23 9.59
N PRO A 147 -17.66 -11.04 10.19
CA PRO A 147 -18.73 -10.06 10.10
C PRO A 147 -19.08 -9.73 8.64
N ALA A 148 -20.35 -9.54 8.34
CA ALA A 148 -20.77 -9.10 7.02
C ALA A 148 -20.47 -7.61 6.83
N HIS A 149 -19.84 -7.26 5.72
CA HIS A 149 -19.50 -5.88 5.35
C HIS A 149 -20.35 -5.39 4.18
N GLY A 150 -20.53 -4.07 4.10
CA GLY A 150 -21.12 -3.43 2.93
C GLY A 150 -20.13 -3.34 1.75
N PHE A 151 -20.64 -2.95 0.58
CA PHE A 151 -19.77 -2.56 -0.52
C PHE A 151 -19.17 -1.19 -0.19
N PRO A 152 -17.83 -1.03 -0.15
CA PRO A 152 -17.20 0.21 0.30
C PRO A 152 -17.39 1.35 -0.68
N GLU A 153 -17.52 2.56 -0.14
CA GLU A 153 -17.67 3.78 -0.91
C GLU A 153 -16.30 4.37 -1.28
N PRO A 154 -16.20 5.13 -2.40
CA PRO A 154 -14.99 5.88 -2.69
C PRO A 154 -14.81 7.05 -1.72
N VAL A 155 -13.56 7.43 -1.46
CA VAL A 155 -13.24 8.52 -0.53
C VAL A 155 -13.91 9.84 -0.91
N GLU A 156 -14.13 10.11 -2.18
CA GLU A 156 -14.82 11.30 -2.67
C GLU A 156 -16.24 11.41 -2.11
N GLN A 157 -16.98 10.30 -2.07
CA GLN A 157 -18.34 10.27 -1.52
C GLN A 157 -18.33 10.40 0.00
N LEU A 158 -17.39 9.72 0.68
CA LEU A 158 -17.23 9.79 2.12
C LEU A 158 -16.89 11.20 2.61
N LEU A 159 -16.06 11.92 1.87
CA LEU A 159 -15.71 13.31 2.15
C LEU A 159 -16.88 14.25 1.88
N ALA A 160 -17.59 14.06 0.75
CA ALA A 160 -18.78 14.86 0.42
C ALA A 160 -19.88 14.71 1.48
N ALA A 161 -20.13 13.48 1.98
CA ALA A 161 -21.08 13.22 3.07
C ALA A 161 -20.72 13.94 4.38
N ARG A 162 -19.45 14.34 4.53
CA ARG A 162 -18.91 15.09 5.69
C ARG A 162 -18.76 16.60 5.40
N GLY A 163 -19.29 17.08 4.26
CA GLY A 163 -19.21 18.49 3.87
C GLY A 163 -17.80 18.95 3.50
N ILE A 164 -16.89 18.02 3.18
CA ILE A 164 -15.54 18.34 2.72
C ILE A 164 -15.56 18.46 1.20
N GLU A 165 -15.35 19.67 0.72
CA GLU A 165 -15.39 20.01 -0.70
C GLU A 165 -13.99 20.23 -1.26
N LYS A 166 -13.87 20.06 -2.58
CA LYS A 166 -12.65 20.35 -3.33
C LYS A 166 -12.26 21.81 -3.17
N MET A 167 -10.99 22.05 -2.87
CA MET A 167 -10.46 23.40 -2.81
C MET A 167 -10.22 23.91 -4.24
N ALA A 168 -10.74 25.10 -4.55
CA ALA A 168 -10.42 25.77 -5.80
C ALA A 168 -8.93 26.15 -5.81
N LEU A 169 -8.16 25.58 -6.75
CA LEU A 169 -6.78 25.99 -6.97
C LEU A 169 -6.81 27.26 -7.84
N PRO A 170 -6.28 28.42 -7.37
CA PRO A 170 -6.22 29.62 -8.18
C PRO A 170 -5.43 29.35 -9.47
N GLY A 171 -6.04 29.58 -10.63
CA GLY A 171 -5.39 29.46 -11.94
C GLY A 171 -5.34 28.03 -12.53
N ALA A 172 -5.97 27.03 -11.91
CA ALA A 172 -6.12 25.73 -12.52
C ALA A 172 -7.09 25.83 -13.71
N ALA A 173 -6.61 25.54 -14.92
CA ALA A 173 -7.49 25.30 -16.06
C ALA A 173 -8.36 24.06 -15.76
N PRO A 174 -9.63 24.00 -16.25
CA PRO A 174 -10.43 22.81 -16.10
C PRO A 174 -9.66 21.61 -16.67
N ALA A 175 -9.61 20.53 -15.87
CA ALA A 175 -8.91 19.32 -16.26
C ALA A 175 -9.41 18.86 -17.64
N ALA A 176 -8.52 18.85 -18.63
CA ALA A 176 -8.83 18.24 -19.91
C ALA A 176 -9.16 16.76 -19.64
N ALA A 177 -10.17 16.24 -20.35
CA ALA A 177 -10.53 14.84 -20.25
C ALA A 177 -9.26 13.98 -20.36
N ALA A 178 -9.05 13.11 -19.38
CA ALA A 178 -7.89 12.22 -19.38
C ALA A 178 -7.85 11.48 -20.72
N PRO A 179 -6.71 11.46 -21.43
CA PRO A 179 -6.62 10.70 -22.67
C PRO A 179 -6.93 9.24 -22.37
N GLN A 180 -7.71 8.62 -23.25
CA GLN A 180 -8.04 7.21 -23.17
C GLN A 180 -6.76 6.39 -23.00
N ALA A 181 -6.74 5.55 -21.96
CA ALA A 181 -5.66 4.60 -21.79
C ALA A 181 -5.54 3.71 -23.06
N PRO A 182 -4.32 3.42 -23.53
CA PRO A 182 -4.15 2.46 -24.62
C PRO A 182 -4.79 1.12 -24.22
N PRO A 183 -5.29 0.34 -25.19
CA PRO A 183 -5.87 -0.96 -24.91
C PRO A 183 -4.86 -1.83 -24.14
N PRO A 184 -5.33 -2.64 -23.18
CA PRO A 184 -4.44 -3.52 -22.43
C PRO A 184 -3.74 -4.47 -23.40
N ARG A 185 -2.41 -4.59 -23.25
CA ARG A 185 -1.66 -5.66 -23.89
C ARG A 185 -1.77 -6.91 -23.02
N ASP A 186 -1.86 -8.07 -23.66
CA ASP A 186 -1.92 -9.40 -23.00
C ASP A 186 -0.58 -9.84 -22.39
N ASP A 187 0.33 -8.93 -22.19
CA ASP A 187 1.68 -9.23 -21.68
C ASP A 187 1.62 -9.58 -20.18
N ASP A 188 2.26 -10.70 -19.82
CA ASP A 188 2.42 -11.13 -18.43
C ASP A 188 3.08 -10.01 -17.62
N TYR A 189 2.51 -9.67 -16.46
CA TYR A 189 3.12 -8.70 -15.56
C TYR A 189 4.35 -9.28 -14.90
N PRO A 190 5.52 -8.65 -14.98
CA PRO A 190 6.59 -9.02 -14.08
C PRO A 190 6.18 -8.63 -12.66
N ALA A 191 6.16 -9.61 -11.76
CA ALA A 191 6.08 -9.30 -10.33
C ALA A 191 7.27 -8.40 -9.98
N LEU A 192 7.00 -7.30 -9.28
CA LEU A 192 8.07 -6.46 -8.79
C LEU A 192 8.88 -7.22 -7.74
N ARG A 193 10.19 -7.01 -7.73
CA ARG A 193 11.05 -7.48 -6.66
C ARG A 193 10.87 -6.60 -5.43
N THR A 194 11.01 -7.19 -4.26
CA THR A 194 10.98 -6.47 -2.99
C THR A 194 12.37 -6.53 -2.36
N THR A 195 12.96 -5.37 -2.10
CA THR A 195 14.19 -5.25 -1.30
C THR A 195 13.83 -4.59 0.03
N ARG A 196 14.33 -5.11 1.15
CA ARG A 196 13.90 -4.73 2.50
C ARG A 196 15.07 -4.24 3.35
N CYS A 197 14.86 -3.13 4.06
CA CYS A 197 15.59 -2.76 5.25
C CYS A 197 14.78 -3.24 6.45
N LEU A 198 15.25 -4.25 7.17
CA LEU A 198 14.57 -4.83 8.32
C LEU A 198 15.42 -4.60 9.57
N LEU A 199 14.87 -3.88 10.55
CA LEU A 199 15.51 -3.66 11.85
C LEU A 199 15.23 -4.83 12.79
N THR A 200 16.14 -5.05 13.74
CA THR A 200 15.88 -5.96 14.87
C THR A 200 14.85 -5.35 15.82
N ARG A 201 14.36 -6.13 16.78
CA ARG A 201 13.46 -5.61 17.82
C ARG A 201 14.15 -4.55 18.69
N GLU A 202 15.41 -4.75 19.00
CA GLU A 202 16.25 -3.83 19.80
C GLU A 202 16.47 -2.52 19.03
N GLU A 203 16.82 -2.59 17.75
CA GLU A 203 17.00 -1.42 16.89
C GLU A 203 15.69 -0.65 16.73
N THR A 204 14.57 -1.35 16.55
CA THR A 204 13.24 -0.73 16.47
C THR A 204 12.87 -0.05 17.79
N ALA A 205 13.08 -0.71 18.94
CA ALA A 205 12.80 -0.16 20.25
C ALA A 205 13.65 1.09 20.54
N ALA A 206 14.93 1.08 20.13
CA ALA A 206 15.80 2.22 20.27
C ALA A 206 15.36 3.42 19.41
N LEU A 207 14.85 3.16 18.19
CA LEU A 207 14.27 4.22 17.34
C LEU A 207 13.00 4.82 17.97
N VAL A 208 12.15 3.99 18.58
CA VAL A 208 10.96 4.44 19.33
C VAL A 208 11.37 5.28 20.54
N ALA A 209 12.37 4.82 21.30
CA ALA A 209 12.89 5.54 22.46
C ALA A 209 13.48 6.91 22.09
N LEU A 210 14.17 7.00 20.94
CA LEU A 210 14.62 8.28 20.41
C LEU A 210 13.44 9.18 20.10
N GLY A 211 12.40 8.65 19.41
CA GLY A 211 11.21 9.42 19.08
C GLY A 211 10.58 10.06 20.32
N HIS A 212 10.47 9.30 21.42
CA HIS A 212 9.98 9.81 22.71
C HIS A 212 10.92 10.87 23.31
N ARG A 213 12.23 10.62 23.33
CA ARG A 213 13.21 11.55 23.89
C ARG A 213 13.25 12.90 23.17
N GLU A 214 13.17 12.87 21.85
CA GLU A 214 13.25 14.07 21.00
C GLU A 214 11.87 14.67 20.66
N ASN A 215 10.80 14.07 21.16
CA ASN A 215 9.41 14.44 20.86
C ASN A 215 9.14 14.52 19.36
N VAL A 216 9.55 13.47 18.63
CA VAL A 216 9.28 13.27 17.20
C VAL A 216 8.68 11.89 16.95
N THR A 217 7.94 11.76 15.86
CA THR A 217 7.30 10.47 15.51
C THR A 217 8.30 9.50 14.88
N VAL A 218 8.09 8.18 15.05
CA VAL A 218 8.85 7.16 14.33
C VAL A 218 8.70 7.34 12.82
N HIS A 219 7.48 7.69 12.35
CA HIS A 219 7.26 8.05 10.94
C HIS A 219 8.20 9.19 10.49
N GLY A 220 8.29 10.26 11.25
CA GLY A 220 9.19 11.36 10.94
C GLY A 220 10.65 10.95 10.86
N LEU A 221 11.13 10.12 11.83
CA LEU A 221 12.51 9.62 11.84
C LEU A 221 12.81 8.73 10.62
N VAL A 222 11.93 7.80 10.28
CA VAL A 222 12.09 6.92 9.10
C VAL A 222 12.04 7.74 7.80
N SER A 223 11.12 8.70 7.70
CA SER A 223 11.00 9.59 6.55
C SER A 223 12.24 10.46 6.36
N ALA A 224 12.78 11.00 7.44
CA ALA A 224 14.03 11.77 7.41
C ALA A 224 15.23 10.90 6.99
N ALA A 225 15.29 9.64 7.47
CA ALA A 225 16.31 8.70 7.05
C ALA A 225 16.20 8.33 5.57
N LEU A 226 14.98 8.15 5.05
CA LEU A 226 14.72 7.94 3.62
C LEU A 226 15.19 9.14 2.79
N LEU A 227 14.85 10.36 3.17
CA LEU A 227 15.29 11.57 2.48
C LEU A 227 16.83 11.69 2.44
N ARG A 228 17.51 11.43 3.57
CA ARG A 228 18.98 11.41 3.61
C ARG A 228 19.58 10.34 2.73
N THR A 229 18.98 9.15 2.74
CA THR A 229 19.40 8.05 1.88
C THR A 229 19.30 8.43 0.40
N GLU A 230 18.19 9.04 -0.01
CA GLU A 230 18.02 9.49 -1.39
C GLU A 230 18.93 10.65 -1.76
N ALA A 231 19.18 11.58 -0.84
CA ALA A 231 20.14 12.67 -1.03
C ALA A 231 21.54 12.14 -1.29
N GLU A 232 21.99 11.17 -0.50
CA GLU A 232 23.30 10.53 -0.65
C GLU A 232 23.42 9.74 -1.95
N ILE A 233 22.45 8.87 -2.27
CA ILE A 233 22.49 8.01 -3.47
C ILE A 233 22.41 8.80 -4.76
N ARG A 234 21.63 9.89 -4.77
CA ARG A 234 21.42 10.72 -5.95
C ARG A 234 22.38 11.91 -6.04
N GLU A 235 23.25 12.08 -5.04
CA GLU A 235 24.14 13.23 -4.91
C GLU A 235 23.38 14.56 -5.01
N LEU A 236 22.22 14.63 -4.34
CA LEU A 236 21.33 15.80 -4.33
C LEU A 236 21.30 16.44 -2.94
N PRO A 237 21.16 17.77 -2.86
CA PRO A 237 20.88 18.40 -1.58
C PRO A 237 19.47 18.02 -1.08
N LEU A 238 19.24 17.99 0.23
CA LEU A 238 17.90 17.73 0.79
C LEU A 238 16.84 18.69 0.27
N THR A 239 17.21 19.95 -0.01
CA THR A 239 16.35 20.96 -0.62
C THR A 239 15.91 20.66 -2.05
N GLY A 240 16.55 19.69 -2.71
CA GLY A 240 16.22 19.21 -4.05
C GLY A 240 15.29 18.00 -4.07
N LEU A 241 14.86 17.50 -2.89
CA LEU A 241 14.05 16.30 -2.75
C LEU A 241 12.67 16.62 -2.20
N LEU A 242 11.63 16.34 -2.99
CA LEU A 242 10.25 16.38 -2.51
C LEU A 242 9.87 15.02 -1.91
N TYR A 243 9.49 15.00 -0.64
CA TYR A 243 8.93 13.84 0.03
C TYR A 243 7.41 13.85 -0.09
N LEU A 244 6.84 12.80 -0.66
CA LEU A 244 5.39 12.59 -0.81
C LEU A 244 4.98 11.34 -0.04
N TYR A 245 3.90 11.43 0.73
CA TYR A 245 3.42 10.28 1.49
C TYR A 245 1.90 10.29 1.68
N SER A 246 1.34 9.09 1.80
CA SER A 246 -0.07 8.91 2.10
C SER A 246 -0.37 9.12 3.59
N VAL A 247 -1.57 9.60 3.88
CA VAL A 247 -2.09 9.84 5.22
C VAL A 247 -3.46 9.19 5.35
N ASP A 248 -3.65 8.30 6.30
CA ASP A 248 -4.97 7.77 6.61
C ASP A 248 -5.90 8.87 7.12
N LEU A 249 -7.06 9.02 6.48
CA LEU A 249 -8.04 10.06 6.81
C LEU A 249 -9.14 9.58 7.77
N ARG A 250 -9.21 8.29 8.11
CA ARG A 250 -10.33 7.72 8.88
C ARG A 250 -10.61 8.45 10.18
N THR A 251 -9.55 8.78 10.92
CA THR A 251 -9.61 9.53 12.18
C THR A 251 -9.31 11.02 12.01
N ARG A 252 -9.21 11.53 10.78
CA ARG A 252 -8.85 12.92 10.45
C ARG A 252 -10.01 13.72 9.87
N VAL A 253 -11.19 13.12 9.85
CA VAL A 253 -12.46 13.71 9.43
C VAL A 253 -13.52 13.46 10.49
N SER A 254 -14.62 14.21 10.47
CA SER A 254 -15.72 14.05 11.44
C SER A 254 -17.05 14.01 10.69
N PRO A 255 -17.89 13.00 10.97
CA PRO A 255 -17.62 11.83 11.81
C PRO A 255 -16.49 10.97 11.24
N GLU A 256 -15.86 10.14 12.08
CA GLU A 256 -14.82 9.19 11.66
C GLU A 256 -15.35 8.21 10.59
N ILE A 257 -14.45 7.62 9.84
CA ILE A 257 -14.75 6.63 8.79
C ILE A 257 -14.36 5.25 9.31
N ASP A 258 -15.24 4.28 9.24
CA ASP A 258 -14.93 2.91 9.63
C ASP A 258 -13.89 2.27 8.71
N ALA A 259 -13.18 1.27 9.23
CA ALA A 259 -12.05 0.66 8.55
C ALA A 259 -12.39 0.11 7.16
N THR A 260 -13.62 -0.43 6.98
CA THR A 260 -14.11 -1.03 5.72
C THR A 260 -15.16 -0.20 5.00
N GLU A 261 -15.50 1.00 5.52
CA GLU A 261 -16.50 1.90 4.90
C GLU A 261 -16.03 2.43 3.55
N GLY A 262 -14.72 2.63 3.38
CA GLY A 262 -14.12 3.15 2.16
C GLY A 262 -13.11 2.24 1.49
N THR A 263 -12.93 2.40 0.18
CA THR A 263 -11.93 1.67 -0.61
C THR A 263 -10.52 2.19 -0.28
N ASN A 264 -10.25 3.47 -0.52
CA ASN A 264 -8.96 4.11 -0.29
C ASN A 264 -9.15 5.44 0.46
N VAL A 265 -9.18 5.38 1.78
CA VAL A 265 -9.44 6.57 2.63
C VAL A 265 -8.13 7.30 2.91
N LEU A 266 -7.46 7.73 1.84
CA LEU A 266 -6.11 8.30 1.87
C LEU A 266 -6.09 9.75 1.42
N GLY A 267 -5.50 10.62 2.25
CA GLY A 267 -4.99 11.92 1.83
C GLY A 267 -3.51 11.85 1.48
N PHE A 268 -2.98 12.94 0.93
CA PHE A 268 -1.57 13.05 0.57
C PHE A 268 -0.96 14.27 1.24
N ALA A 269 0.24 14.09 1.77
CA ALA A 269 1.04 15.17 2.32
C ALA A 269 2.40 15.20 1.65
N ASN A 270 3.06 16.34 1.74
CA ASN A 270 4.40 16.53 1.20
C ASN A 270 5.29 17.29 2.17
N TYR A 271 6.59 17.15 1.97
CA TYR A 271 7.59 17.91 2.70
C TYR A 271 8.78 18.20 1.78
N LEU A 272 9.25 19.44 1.84
CA LEU A 272 10.49 19.89 1.21
C LEU A 272 11.37 20.47 2.32
N SER A 273 12.60 19.99 2.44
CA SER A 273 13.53 20.50 3.45
C SER A 273 13.85 21.96 3.21
N PRO A 274 13.80 22.82 4.24
CA PRO A 274 14.14 24.26 4.09
C PRO A 274 15.66 24.49 3.93
N ALA A 275 16.49 23.53 4.34
CA ALA A 275 17.95 23.62 4.28
C ALA A 275 18.58 22.24 4.03
N SER A 276 19.83 22.22 3.57
CA SER A 276 20.56 20.99 3.23
C SER A 276 21.33 20.38 4.42
N ASP A 277 21.61 21.18 5.43
CA ASP A 277 22.45 20.84 6.60
C ASP A 277 21.68 20.53 7.89
N VAL A 278 20.36 20.30 7.77
CA VAL A 278 19.51 19.92 8.90
C VAL A 278 19.84 18.52 9.43
N THR A 279 19.76 18.33 10.74
CA THR A 279 19.91 17.02 11.37
C THR A 279 18.75 16.08 11.04
N LEU A 280 18.89 14.78 11.28
CA LEU A 280 17.80 13.81 11.07
C LEU A 280 16.59 14.13 11.96
N VAL A 281 16.82 14.51 13.22
CA VAL A 281 15.77 14.87 14.18
C VAL A 281 15.06 16.16 13.76
N GLU A 282 15.77 17.18 13.29
CA GLU A 282 15.19 18.41 12.75
C GLU A 282 14.33 18.14 11.50
N SER A 283 14.81 17.30 10.58
CA SER A 283 14.02 16.85 9.42
C SER A 283 12.76 16.11 9.86
N ALA A 284 12.86 15.20 10.84
CA ALA A 284 11.73 14.46 11.39
C ALA A 284 10.68 15.38 12.03
N ARG A 285 11.14 16.40 12.75
CA ARG A 285 10.27 17.43 13.35
C ARG A 285 9.59 18.26 12.27
N GLY A 286 10.32 18.73 11.27
CA GLY A 286 9.76 19.50 10.14
C GLY A 286 8.71 18.72 9.35
N ILE A 287 8.91 17.41 9.12
CA ILE A 287 7.91 16.54 8.48
C ILE A 287 6.64 16.46 9.32
N SER A 288 6.77 16.28 10.64
CA SER A 288 5.63 16.19 11.55
C SER A 288 4.88 17.52 11.64
N GLU A 289 5.58 18.65 11.73
CA GLU A 289 5.01 19.99 11.77
C GLU A 289 4.26 20.32 10.47
N ALA A 290 4.84 20.00 9.30
CA ALA A 290 4.20 20.20 8.00
C ALA A 290 2.89 19.38 7.90
N LEU A 291 2.89 18.13 8.37
CA LEU A 291 1.69 17.30 8.42
C LEU A 291 0.63 17.92 9.35
N HIS A 292 0.99 18.31 10.56
CA HIS A 292 0.06 18.92 11.50
C HIS A 292 -0.55 20.22 10.95
N ALA A 293 0.26 21.08 10.34
CA ALA A 293 -0.21 22.31 9.71
C ALA A 293 -1.18 22.01 8.55
N GLY A 294 -0.86 21.04 7.69
CA GLY A 294 -1.70 20.62 6.57
C GLY A 294 -3.05 20.04 7.03
N LEU A 295 -3.04 19.24 8.10
CA LEU A 295 -4.26 18.67 8.70
C LEU A 295 -5.10 19.79 9.37
N ALA A 296 -4.49 20.68 10.14
CA ALA A 296 -5.19 21.79 10.80
C ALA A 296 -5.85 22.75 9.79
N ALA A 297 -5.20 22.98 8.64
CA ALA A 297 -5.75 23.76 7.55
C ALA A 297 -6.79 23.01 6.69
N GLY A 298 -7.02 21.72 6.94
CA GLY A 298 -7.91 20.87 6.14
C GLY A 298 -7.42 20.62 4.72
N ILE A 299 -6.15 20.89 4.44
CA ILE A 299 -5.55 20.69 3.11
C ILE A 299 -5.43 19.18 2.80
N VAL A 300 -4.86 18.41 3.75
CA VAL A 300 -4.61 16.99 3.56
C VAL A 300 -5.91 16.22 3.28
N GLN A 301 -6.99 16.57 4.00
CA GLN A 301 -8.31 15.93 3.83
C GLN A 301 -8.91 16.16 2.44
N ARG A 302 -8.52 17.27 1.76
CA ARG A 302 -9.04 17.64 0.44
C ARG A 302 -8.20 17.12 -0.73
N THR A 303 -7.00 16.62 -0.48
CA THR A 303 -6.09 16.14 -1.54
C THR A 303 -6.68 15.04 -2.43
N PRO A 304 -7.46 14.04 -1.90
CA PRO A 304 -8.07 13.04 -2.77
C PRO A 304 -8.99 13.63 -3.84
N LEU A 305 -9.70 14.71 -3.50
CA LEU A 305 -10.61 15.41 -4.41
C LEU A 305 -9.87 16.13 -5.56
N SER A 306 -8.56 16.30 -5.44
CA SER A 306 -7.71 16.98 -6.43
C SER A 306 -6.87 16.00 -7.27
N ILE A 307 -7.05 14.68 -7.14
CA ILE A 307 -6.31 13.68 -7.91
C ILE A 307 -6.36 13.94 -9.43
N PRO A 308 -7.51 14.24 -10.07
CA PRO A 308 -7.55 14.54 -11.49
C PRO A 308 -6.71 15.76 -11.88
N ASP A 309 -6.71 16.81 -11.05
CA ASP A 309 -5.94 18.04 -11.31
C ASP A 309 -4.44 17.78 -11.14
N MET A 310 -4.05 17.01 -10.11
CA MET A 310 -2.67 16.62 -9.87
C MET A 310 -2.11 15.78 -11.02
N ALA A 311 -2.92 14.91 -11.59
CA ALA A 311 -2.55 14.11 -12.76
C ALA A 311 -2.38 14.96 -14.04
N ALA A 312 -3.10 16.07 -14.15
CA ALA A 312 -3.04 17.01 -15.26
C ALA A 312 -2.01 18.13 -15.08
N ALA A 313 -1.56 18.39 -13.85
CA ALA A 313 -0.64 19.47 -13.53
C ALA A 313 0.76 19.24 -14.13
N PRO A 314 1.47 20.33 -14.54
CA PRO A 314 2.87 20.26 -14.88
C PRO A 314 3.67 19.66 -13.71
N ARG A 315 4.63 18.80 -14.02
CA ARG A 315 5.50 18.25 -12.97
C ARG A 315 6.34 19.34 -12.33
N PRO A 316 6.48 19.35 -10.98
CA PRO A 316 7.39 20.27 -10.33
C PRO A 316 8.80 20.07 -10.87
N ALA A 317 9.50 21.16 -11.14
CA ALA A 317 10.89 21.15 -11.62
C ALA A 317 11.87 20.83 -10.47
N LEU A 318 11.59 19.78 -9.71
CA LEU A 318 12.45 19.30 -8.62
C LEU A 318 13.30 18.13 -9.13
N PRO A 319 14.60 18.07 -8.76
CA PRO A 319 15.50 17.03 -9.22
C PRO A 319 15.17 15.64 -8.70
N GLY A 320 14.41 15.53 -7.59
CA GLY A 320 14.04 14.24 -7.05
C GLY A 320 12.72 14.23 -6.28
N VAL A 321 12.03 13.10 -6.34
CA VAL A 321 10.83 12.82 -5.54
C VAL A 321 11.04 11.50 -4.79
N VAL A 322 10.66 11.45 -3.52
CA VAL A 322 10.66 10.27 -2.66
C VAL A 322 9.22 9.97 -2.28
N ILE A 323 8.73 8.77 -2.57
CA ILE A 323 7.35 8.37 -2.29
C ILE A 323 7.35 7.27 -1.24
N ALA A 324 6.59 7.45 -0.17
CA ALA A 324 6.42 6.43 0.86
C ALA A 324 4.96 6.32 1.30
N THR A 325 4.59 5.13 1.73
CA THR A 325 3.35 4.85 2.45
C THR A 325 3.69 4.19 3.78
N ASN A 326 3.03 4.59 4.85
CA ASN A 326 3.26 4.04 6.17
C ASN A 326 2.03 3.25 6.63
N TRP A 327 2.19 1.94 6.69
CA TRP A 327 1.16 1.01 7.17
C TRP A 327 1.06 0.97 8.70
N GLY A 328 2.03 1.58 9.41
CA GLY A 328 2.07 1.54 10.87
C GLY A 328 2.42 0.16 11.42
N THR A 329 1.83 -0.15 12.56
CA THR A 329 1.99 -1.48 13.18
C THR A 329 0.95 -2.43 12.60
N ILE A 330 1.43 -3.53 12.03
CA ILE A 330 0.56 -4.60 11.52
C ILE A 330 -0.20 -5.21 12.71
N PRO A 331 -1.51 -5.39 12.62
CA PRO A 331 -2.30 -6.02 13.67
C PRO A 331 -1.75 -7.41 14.02
N PRO A 332 -1.83 -7.83 15.30
CA PRO A 332 -1.47 -9.19 15.66
C PRO A 332 -2.33 -10.19 14.88
N LEU A 333 -1.68 -11.13 14.21
CA LEU A 333 -2.36 -12.21 13.52
C LEU A 333 -2.55 -13.38 14.50
N PRO A 334 -3.70 -14.10 14.44
CA PRO A 334 -3.96 -15.21 15.34
C PRO A 334 -2.91 -16.32 15.22
N GLU A 335 -2.32 -16.69 16.34
CA GLU A 335 -1.38 -17.80 16.43
C GLU A 335 -2.11 -19.15 16.39
N GLN A 336 -1.40 -20.18 15.99
CA GLN A 336 -1.85 -21.57 15.88
C GLN A 336 -0.82 -22.49 16.51
N ASP A 337 -1.25 -23.59 17.11
CA ASP A 337 -0.32 -24.52 17.78
C ASP A 337 0.70 -25.15 16.81
N GLU A 338 0.27 -25.46 15.58
CA GLU A 338 1.09 -26.16 14.58
C GLU A 338 1.64 -25.26 13.46
N LEU A 339 1.23 -23.97 13.42
CA LEU A 339 1.65 -23.01 12.40
C LEU A 339 2.06 -21.68 13.02
N ARG A 340 3.28 -21.25 12.78
CA ARG A 340 3.81 -19.95 13.23
C ARG A 340 3.90 -18.98 12.07
N ILE A 341 3.49 -17.73 12.30
CA ILE A 341 3.74 -16.62 11.37
C ILE A 341 5.06 -15.97 11.74
N ASP A 342 6.10 -16.22 10.96
CA ASP A 342 7.47 -15.78 11.23
C ASP A 342 7.74 -14.36 10.80
N ASP A 343 7.07 -13.91 9.72
CA ASP A 343 7.26 -12.59 9.12
C ASP A 343 6.01 -12.14 8.37
N PHE A 344 5.88 -10.83 8.23
CA PHE A 344 4.83 -10.20 7.42
C PHE A 344 5.42 -9.06 6.62
N HIS A 345 5.15 -9.03 5.32
CA HIS A 345 5.65 -8.00 4.41
C HIS A 345 4.73 -7.81 3.19
N SER A 346 5.01 -6.77 2.42
CA SER A 346 4.29 -6.52 1.17
C SER A 346 4.99 -7.10 -0.04
N THR A 347 4.21 -7.34 -1.08
CA THR A 347 4.68 -7.51 -2.46
C THR A 347 3.74 -6.77 -3.40
N MET A 348 4.14 -6.56 -4.65
CA MET A 348 3.37 -5.76 -5.59
C MET A 348 3.42 -6.34 -7.00
N LEU A 349 2.26 -6.30 -7.66
CA LEU A 349 2.13 -6.44 -9.11
C LEU A 349 1.63 -5.12 -9.66
N ALA A 350 2.23 -4.64 -10.73
CA ALA A 350 1.75 -3.45 -11.43
C ALA A 350 2.15 -3.50 -12.89
N LYS A 351 1.25 -3.06 -13.78
CA LYS A 351 1.63 -2.87 -15.19
C LYS A 351 2.63 -1.73 -15.33
N PRO A 352 3.62 -1.87 -16.19
CA PRO A 352 4.50 -0.76 -16.55
C PRO A 352 3.67 0.43 -17.06
N ASP A 353 4.02 1.65 -16.63
CA ASP A 353 3.41 2.85 -17.18
C ASP A 353 3.87 3.08 -18.62
N LEU A 354 3.09 2.56 -19.57
CA LEU A 354 3.36 2.73 -20.99
C LEU A 354 3.06 4.16 -21.48
N THR A 355 2.42 5.00 -20.67
CA THR A 355 2.11 6.39 -21.03
C THR A 355 3.28 7.34 -20.81
N GLY A 356 4.36 6.87 -20.15
CA GLY A 356 5.50 7.69 -19.77
C GLY A 356 5.16 8.82 -18.77
N ARG A 357 3.95 8.80 -18.21
CA ARG A 357 3.45 9.83 -17.29
C ARG A 357 3.94 9.67 -15.87
N ARG A 358 4.19 8.43 -15.43
CA ARG A 358 4.89 8.21 -14.17
C ARG A 358 6.37 8.48 -14.40
N PRO A 359 7.03 9.27 -13.55
CA PRO A 359 8.47 9.40 -13.64
C PRO A 359 9.04 7.99 -13.44
N GLN A 360 9.59 7.40 -14.49
CA GLN A 360 10.59 6.36 -14.32
C GLN A 360 11.80 7.06 -13.67
N GLN A 361 11.73 7.19 -12.36
CA GLN A 361 12.93 7.61 -11.63
C GLN A 361 13.87 6.42 -11.69
N PRO A 362 15.05 6.57 -12.29
CA PRO A 362 16.05 5.50 -12.26
C PRO A 362 16.20 5.02 -10.81
N GLY A 363 15.79 3.79 -10.54
CA GLY A 363 15.86 3.21 -9.22
C GLY A 363 14.90 3.76 -8.16
N GLY A 364 13.88 4.56 -8.51
CA GLY A 364 12.81 4.94 -7.59
C GLY A 364 11.76 3.84 -7.51
N GLY A 365 11.31 3.53 -6.28
CA GLY A 365 10.18 2.66 -6.00
C GLY A 365 9.30 3.30 -4.93
N THR A 366 8.09 2.78 -4.74
CA THR A 366 7.28 3.14 -3.58
C THR A 366 7.85 2.43 -2.35
N CYS A 367 8.18 3.21 -1.32
CA CYS A 367 8.62 2.67 -0.04
C CYS A 367 7.41 2.37 0.84
N VAL A 368 7.29 1.13 1.31
CA VAL A 368 6.28 0.72 2.30
C VAL A 368 6.97 0.60 3.66
N ILE A 369 6.49 1.36 4.63
CA ILE A 369 6.99 1.34 6.01
C ILE A 369 5.98 0.57 6.86
N SER A 370 6.42 -0.43 7.60
CA SER A 370 5.57 -1.21 8.50
C SER A 370 6.33 -1.68 9.72
N THR A 371 5.60 -2.09 10.75
CA THR A 371 6.17 -2.77 11.92
C THR A 371 5.39 -4.05 12.20
N PHE A 372 6.04 -5.20 12.13
CA PHE A 372 5.46 -6.49 12.47
C PHE A 372 6.26 -7.14 13.60
N ALA A 373 5.56 -7.66 14.62
CA ALA A 373 6.14 -8.33 15.78
C ALA A 373 7.30 -7.55 16.43
N GLY A 374 7.18 -6.21 16.47
CA GLY A 374 8.19 -5.30 17.04
C GLY A 374 9.42 -5.05 16.16
N ARG A 375 9.38 -5.44 14.89
CA ARG A 375 10.46 -5.22 13.90
C ARG A 375 9.98 -4.25 12.82
N LEU A 376 10.64 -3.10 12.71
CA LEU A 376 10.37 -2.13 11.65
C LEU A 376 10.97 -2.61 10.32
N SER A 377 10.19 -2.54 9.28
CA SER A 377 10.55 -2.83 7.90
C SER A 377 10.33 -1.62 7.01
N VAL A 378 11.26 -1.36 6.11
CA VAL A 378 11.07 -0.47 4.97
C VAL A 378 11.29 -1.29 3.70
N GLU A 379 10.26 -1.43 2.90
CA GLU A 379 10.20 -2.27 1.71
C GLU A 379 10.15 -1.40 0.48
N ILE A 380 10.93 -1.77 -0.54
CA ILE A 380 11.00 -1.05 -1.81
C ILE A 380 10.66 -2.03 -2.91
N HIS A 381 9.56 -1.75 -3.63
CA HIS A 381 9.13 -2.54 -4.78
C HIS A 381 9.71 -1.95 -6.06
N HIS A 382 10.37 -2.79 -6.85
CA HIS A 382 11.11 -2.32 -8.02
C HIS A 382 11.21 -3.41 -9.10
N PRO A 383 11.41 -3.04 -10.39
CA PRO A 383 11.80 -3.98 -11.44
C PRO A 383 13.12 -4.69 -11.12
N GLU A 384 13.30 -5.90 -11.66
CA GLU A 384 14.46 -6.76 -11.35
C GLU A 384 15.81 -6.13 -11.70
N GLU A 385 15.88 -5.37 -12.79
CA GLU A 385 17.09 -4.66 -13.22
C GLU A 385 17.65 -3.68 -12.20
N PHE A 386 16.82 -3.21 -11.25
CA PHE A 386 17.24 -2.28 -10.20
C PHE A 386 17.65 -2.97 -8.90
N THR A 387 17.68 -4.30 -8.82
CA THR A 387 17.93 -5.04 -7.58
C THR A 387 19.24 -4.64 -6.88
N GLN A 388 20.34 -4.47 -7.62
CA GLN A 388 21.61 -4.06 -7.00
C GLN A 388 21.57 -2.64 -6.44
N LEU A 389 20.94 -1.71 -7.16
CA LEU A 389 20.75 -0.34 -6.70
C LEU A 389 19.88 -0.30 -5.43
N GLN A 390 18.82 -1.11 -5.38
CA GLN A 390 17.96 -1.17 -4.21
C GLN A 390 18.63 -1.83 -3.00
N ARG A 391 19.47 -2.83 -3.20
CA ARG A 391 20.32 -3.39 -2.13
C ARG A 391 21.23 -2.33 -1.52
N HIS A 392 21.94 -1.59 -2.36
CA HIS A 392 22.77 -0.48 -1.89
C HIS A 392 21.93 0.57 -1.12
N ARG A 393 20.75 0.90 -1.64
CA ARG A 393 19.83 1.85 -0.99
C ARG A 393 19.40 1.39 0.41
N VAL A 394 19.02 0.14 0.59
CA VAL A 394 18.62 -0.37 1.91
C VAL A 394 19.81 -0.49 2.87
N GLU A 395 21.03 -0.71 2.39
CA GLU A 395 22.25 -0.66 3.21
C GLU A 395 22.52 0.75 3.73
N VAL A 396 22.42 1.76 2.86
CA VAL A 396 22.54 3.18 3.25
C VAL A 396 21.43 3.57 4.21
N LEU A 397 20.18 3.17 3.94
CA LEU A 397 19.05 3.42 4.84
C LEU A 397 19.26 2.80 6.21
N ALA A 398 19.67 1.53 6.27
CA ALA A 398 19.96 0.84 7.52
C ALA A 398 21.04 1.55 8.33
N ARG A 399 22.11 2.03 7.68
CA ARG A 399 23.14 2.83 8.30
C ARG A 399 22.58 4.14 8.86
N ASN A 400 21.78 4.87 8.09
CA ASN A 400 21.15 6.12 8.51
C ASN A 400 20.20 5.93 9.68
N LEU A 401 19.42 4.84 9.70
CA LEU A 401 18.53 4.49 10.81
C LEU A 401 19.31 4.07 12.08
N ARG A 402 20.45 3.39 11.94
CA ARG A 402 21.30 2.97 13.06
C ARG A 402 22.16 4.10 13.62
N ALA A 403 22.60 5.03 12.78
CA ALA A 403 23.37 6.20 13.23
C ALA A 403 22.61 7.12 14.20
N VAL A 404 21.31 6.93 14.32
CA VAL A 404 20.44 7.67 15.25
C VAL A 404 20.67 7.28 16.72
N HIS A 405 21.46 6.22 16.99
CA HIS A 405 21.73 5.70 18.33
C HIS A 405 22.94 6.36 19.01
N TYR A 406 23.66 7.23 18.32
CA TYR A 406 24.85 7.89 18.84
C TYR A 406 24.63 9.44 18.84
#